data_a94a751cd5d33ab683afe6d6ab07b999
#
_entry.id   a94a751cd5d33ab683afe6d6ab07b999
#
_cell.length_a   1.000
_cell.length_b   1.000
_cell.length_c   1.000
_cell.angle_alpha   90.00
_cell.angle_beta   90.00
_cell.angle_gamma   90.00
#
_symmetry.space_group_name_H-M   'P 1'
#
loop_
_entity.id
_entity.type
_entity.pdbx_description
1 polymer ?
#
loop_
_entity_poly.entity_id
_entity_poly.type
_entity_poly.pdbx_seq_one_letter_code
_entity_poly.pdbx_strand_id
1 'polypeptide(L)'
;MHRASLVLAAIATALVARSGSAQTRPTRMDQLQSAEFLVGSWSCKHTVGDFSGTYTTTYASTLGDRWLKQTYDFPATGEDGPVHAEYFLSYDGRIDRWVRFGAHSNAQYYGMFGKRADNVWSWSYVLPGTSGSAVWTKKSDVEYTVDGPSYPQNGKVVTEHHACRKGS
;
A
#
# COMPACT_ATOMS: atom_id res chain seq x y z
N MET A 1 55.33 -32.65 52.94
CA MET A 1 55.63 -32.32 51.53
C MET A 1 54.39 -32.64 50.70
N HIS A 2 53.50 -31.64 50.44
CA HIS A 2 52.31 -31.83 49.66
C HIS A 2 52.49 -31.08 48.33
N ARG A 3 52.51 -31.81 47.23
CA ARG A 3 52.51 -31.23 45.87
C ARG A 3 51.08 -30.96 45.45
N ALA A 4 50.73 -29.66 45.22
CA ALA A 4 49.47 -29.22 44.64
C ALA A 4 49.64 -29.23 43.11
N SER A 5 48.85 -30.04 42.42
CA SER A 5 48.69 -30.03 40.93
C SER A 5 47.68 -29.01 40.51
N LEU A 6 48.13 -27.98 39.82
CA LEU A 6 47.23 -27.00 39.12
C LEU A 6 46.78 -27.61 37.79
N VAL A 7 45.48 -27.81 37.66
CA VAL A 7 44.83 -28.16 36.40
C VAL A 7 44.37 -26.85 35.74
N LEU A 8 45.02 -26.46 34.63
CA LEU A 8 44.55 -25.36 33.77
C LEU A 8 43.44 -25.88 32.86
N ALA A 9 42.20 -25.41 33.07
CA ALA A 9 41.12 -25.63 32.15
C ALA A 9 41.14 -24.54 31.08
N ALA A 10 41.44 -24.89 29.84
CA ALA A 10 41.36 -24.01 28.68
C ALA A 10 39.90 -23.96 28.20
N ILE A 11 39.23 -22.81 28.39
CA ILE A 11 37.89 -22.56 27.84
C ILE A 11 38.09 -22.05 26.42
N ALA A 12 37.82 -22.91 25.43
CA ALA A 12 37.75 -22.53 24.02
C ALA A 12 36.37 -21.88 23.73
N THR A 13 36.34 -20.56 23.67
CA THR A 13 35.17 -19.78 23.22
C THR A 13 35.09 -19.87 21.71
N ALA A 14 34.19 -20.72 21.18
CA ALA A 14 33.87 -20.76 19.76
C ALA A 14 33.02 -19.53 19.40
N LEU A 15 33.63 -18.54 18.76
CA LEU A 15 32.91 -17.44 18.09
C LEU A 15 32.18 -18.00 16.86
N VAL A 16 30.89 -18.27 17.01
CA VAL A 16 30.01 -18.53 15.87
C VAL A 16 29.78 -17.21 15.16
N ALA A 17 30.56 -16.95 14.10
CA ALA A 17 30.27 -15.85 13.18
C ALA A 17 28.94 -16.14 12.49
N ARG A 18 27.86 -15.53 12.96
CA ARG A 18 26.60 -15.48 12.21
C ARG A 18 26.84 -14.63 10.97
N SER A 19 27.01 -15.29 9.83
CA SER A 19 26.94 -14.66 8.52
C SER A 19 25.51 -14.18 8.33
N GLY A 20 25.21 -12.97 8.81
CA GLY A 20 23.98 -12.27 8.49
C GLY A 20 24.00 -12.00 7.00
N SER A 21 23.20 -12.74 6.21
CA SER A 21 22.95 -12.40 4.83
C SER A 21 22.39 -10.98 4.84
N ALA A 22 23.16 -10.01 4.33
CA ALA A 22 22.67 -8.65 4.11
C ALA A 22 21.52 -8.76 3.12
N GLN A 23 20.30 -8.69 3.62
CA GLN A 23 19.09 -8.70 2.78
C GLN A 23 19.13 -7.43 1.94
N THR A 24 19.47 -7.59 0.66
CA THR A 24 19.49 -6.48 -0.30
C THR A 24 18.11 -5.85 -0.33
N ARG A 25 18.06 -4.54 -0.05
CA ARG A 25 16.82 -3.78 -0.16
C ARG A 25 16.30 -3.88 -1.59
N PRO A 26 15.01 -4.20 -1.80
CA PRO A 26 14.45 -4.26 -3.14
C PRO A 26 14.59 -2.90 -3.83
N THR A 27 14.93 -2.91 -5.11
CA THR A 27 15.03 -1.68 -5.90
C THR A 27 13.64 -1.10 -6.16
N ARG A 28 13.58 0.17 -6.61
CA ARG A 28 12.32 0.76 -7.08
C ARG A 28 11.67 -0.07 -8.17
N MET A 29 12.43 -0.56 -9.12
CA MET A 29 11.93 -1.34 -10.25
C MET A 29 11.31 -2.66 -9.76
N ASP A 30 11.96 -3.39 -8.85
CA ASP A 30 11.42 -4.62 -8.28
C ASP A 30 10.08 -4.37 -7.56
N GLN A 31 9.98 -3.23 -6.86
CA GLN A 31 8.72 -2.86 -6.18
C GLN A 31 7.63 -2.49 -7.19
N LEU A 32 7.93 -1.68 -8.22
CA LEU A 32 6.94 -1.32 -9.25
C LEU A 32 6.47 -2.53 -10.04
N GLN A 33 7.37 -3.47 -10.37
CA GLN A 33 7.00 -4.73 -11.02
C GLN A 33 5.95 -5.50 -10.19
N SER A 34 6.04 -5.45 -8.87
CA SER A 34 5.04 -6.08 -8.01
C SER A 34 3.64 -5.45 -8.11
N ALA A 35 3.53 -4.23 -8.62
CA ALA A 35 2.28 -3.50 -8.83
C ALA A 35 1.82 -3.48 -10.30
N GLU A 36 2.55 -4.13 -11.23
CA GLU A 36 2.19 -4.20 -12.65
C GLU A 36 0.81 -4.82 -12.89
N PHE A 37 0.36 -5.71 -12.01
CA PHE A 37 -0.98 -6.28 -12.09
C PHE A 37 -2.07 -5.19 -12.12
N LEU A 38 -1.81 -4.02 -11.50
CA LEU A 38 -2.76 -2.90 -11.49
C LEU A 38 -2.96 -2.30 -12.89
N VAL A 39 -1.96 -2.34 -13.78
CA VAL A 39 -2.04 -1.71 -15.10
C VAL A 39 -3.22 -2.24 -15.90
N GLY A 40 -4.05 -1.32 -16.43
CA GLY A 40 -5.28 -1.58 -17.14
C GLY A 40 -6.50 -0.97 -16.49
N SER A 41 -7.68 -1.32 -16.97
CA SER A 41 -8.96 -0.82 -16.51
C SER A 41 -9.62 -1.79 -15.52
N TRP A 42 -10.27 -1.24 -14.51
CA TRP A 42 -10.89 -1.97 -13.42
C TRP A 42 -12.31 -1.46 -13.17
N SER A 43 -13.22 -2.37 -12.94
CA SER A 43 -14.55 -2.07 -12.42
C SER A 43 -14.55 -2.34 -10.92
N CYS A 44 -14.89 -1.35 -10.11
CA CYS A 44 -14.85 -1.42 -8.66
C CYS A 44 -16.26 -1.21 -8.09
N LYS A 45 -16.66 -2.11 -7.18
CA LYS A 45 -17.81 -1.89 -6.30
C LYS A 45 -17.32 -1.22 -5.03
N HIS A 46 -17.88 -0.06 -4.71
CA HIS A 46 -17.62 0.69 -3.48
C HIS A 46 -18.80 0.53 -2.53
N THR A 47 -18.51 0.27 -1.27
CA THR A 47 -19.52 0.21 -0.20
C THR A 47 -19.02 0.97 1.02
N VAL A 48 -19.91 1.72 1.67
CA VAL A 48 -19.66 2.43 2.93
C VAL A 48 -20.98 2.57 3.68
N GLY A 49 -21.07 1.97 4.87
CA GLY A 49 -22.35 1.90 5.57
C GLY A 49 -23.43 1.25 4.68
N ASP A 50 -24.55 1.94 4.51
CA ASP A 50 -25.67 1.50 3.67
C ASP A 50 -25.52 1.89 2.19
N PHE A 51 -24.50 2.71 1.85
CA PHE A 51 -24.23 3.11 0.47
C PHE A 51 -23.51 2.01 -0.30
N SER A 52 -23.94 1.80 -1.56
CA SER A 52 -23.24 0.94 -2.51
C SER A 52 -23.31 1.56 -3.90
N GLY A 53 -22.16 1.66 -4.56
CA GLY A 53 -22.02 2.18 -5.91
C GLY A 53 -20.95 1.45 -6.70
N THR A 54 -20.83 1.75 -7.97
CA THR A 54 -19.75 1.24 -8.84
C THR A 54 -19.03 2.40 -9.50
N TYR A 55 -17.75 2.22 -9.74
CA TYR A 55 -16.93 3.17 -10.50
C TYR A 55 -15.89 2.43 -11.33
N THR A 56 -15.30 3.14 -12.27
CA THR A 56 -14.16 2.64 -13.03
C THR A 56 -12.88 3.31 -12.58
N THR A 57 -11.79 2.55 -12.59
CA THR A 57 -10.44 3.09 -12.38
C THR A 57 -9.48 2.50 -13.40
N THR A 58 -8.53 3.31 -13.84
CA THR A 58 -7.51 2.89 -14.81
C THR A 58 -6.14 3.20 -14.24
N TYR A 59 -5.22 2.26 -14.41
CA TYR A 59 -3.82 2.46 -14.09
C TYR A 59 -2.98 2.38 -15.35
N ALA A 60 -2.06 3.31 -15.52
CA ALA A 60 -1.12 3.33 -16.62
C ALA A 60 0.28 3.68 -16.13
N SER A 61 1.30 3.09 -16.75
CA SER A 61 2.69 3.51 -16.53
C SER A 61 2.89 4.94 -17.03
N THR A 62 3.69 5.72 -16.31
CA THR A 62 3.95 7.12 -16.62
C THR A 62 5.33 7.56 -16.11
N LEU A 63 5.78 8.77 -16.53
CA LEU A 63 7.04 9.38 -16.10
C LEU A 63 8.24 8.43 -16.25
N GLY A 64 8.36 7.82 -17.44
CA GLY A 64 9.46 6.90 -17.80
C GLY A 64 9.40 5.60 -17.01
N ASP A 65 8.22 5.03 -16.86
CA ASP A 65 7.91 3.77 -16.18
C ASP A 65 8.31 3.73 -14.69
N ARG A 66 8.44 4.92 -14.10
CA ARG A 66 8.80 5.05 -12.68
C ARG A 66 7.62 5.32 -11.77
N TRP A 67 6.43 5.53 -12.37
CA TRP A 67 5.19 5.83 -11.69
C TRP A 67 4.04 5.09 -12.37
N LEU A 68 3.04 4.75 -11.58
CA LEU A 68 1.71 4.41 -12.08
C LEU A 68 0.80 5.62 -11.88
N LYS A 69 0.16 6.08 -12.95
CA LYS A 69 -0.94 7.03 -12.86
C LYS A 69 -2.23 6.23 -12.69
N GLN A 70 -2.99 6.55 -11.67
CA GLN A 70 -4.35 6.05 -11.46
C GLN A 70 -5.33 7.17 -11.77
N THR A 71 -6.34 6.88 -12.58
CA THR A 71 -7.51 7.75 -12.77
C THR A 71 -8.75 7.00 -12.32
N TYR A 72 -9.71 7.69 -11.73
CA TYR A 72 -11.04 7.12 -11.53
C TYR A 72 -12.15 8.14 -11.66
N ASP A 73 -13.28 7.63 -12.11
CA ASP A 73 -14.50 8.37 -12.34
C ASP A 73 -15.58 7.77 -11.45
N PHE A 74 -15.90 8.49 -10.38
CA PHE A 74 -17.05 8.19 -9.55
C PHE A 74 -18.30 8.82 -10.19
N PRO A 75 -19.39 8.08 -10.34
CA PRO A 75 -20.66 8.66 -10.72
C PRO A 75 -21.14 9.64 -9.64
N ALA A 76 -22.05 10.52 -10.00
CA ALA A 76 -22.70 11.41 -9.05
C ALA A 76 -23.34 10.61 -7.91
N THR A 77 -23.14 11.06 -6.67
CA THR A 77 -23.73 10.47 -5.46
C THR A 77 -24.48 11.55 -4.69
N GLY A 78 -25.78 11.40 -4.56
CA GLY A 78 -26.62 12.40 -3.88
C GLY A 78 -26.55 13.80 -4.52
N GLU A 79 -26.21 14.81 -3.71
CA GLU A 79 -26.03 16.21 -4.15
C GLU A 79 -24.65 16.46 -4.79
N ASP A 80 -23.70 15.53 -4.59
CA ASP A 80 -22.38 15.61 -5.21
C ASP A 80 -22.45 15.19 -6.67
N GLY A 81 -21.92 16.04 -7.54
CA GLY A 81 -21.73 15.71 -8.95
C GLY A 81 -20.72 14.59 -9.16
N PRO A 82 -20.51 14.14 -10.40
CA PRO A 82 -19.49 13.13 -10.69
C PRO A 82 -18.10 13.66 -10.30
N VAL A 83 -17.28 12.80 -9.68
CA VAL A 83 -15.92 13.15 -9.25
C VAL A 83 -14.92 12.42 -10.11
N HIS A 84 -14.09 13.18 -10.80
CA HIS A 84 -12.88 12.67 -11.44
C HIS A 84 -11.69 12.81 -10.49
N ALA A 85 -10.82 11.80 -10.44
CA ALA A 85 -9.63 11.85 -9.60
C ALA A 85 -8.40 11.29 -10.32
N GLU A 86 -7.26 11.90 -10.06
CA GLU A 86 -5.96 11.46 -10.54
C GLU A 86 -4.98 11.26 -9.39
N TYR A 87 -4.30 10.13 -9.40
CA TYR A 87 -3.26 9.79 -8.43
C TYR A 87 -2.01 9.27 -9.11
N PHE A 88 -0.90 9.48 -8.43
CA PHE A 88 0.40 8.95 -8.80
C PHE A 88 0.91 8.03 -7.70
N LEU A 89 1.32 6.84 -8.09
CA LEU A 89 1.80 5.78 -7.22
C LEU A 89 3.21 5.39 -7.60
N SER A 90 4.12 5.31 -6.63
CA SER A 90 5.49 4.82 -6.84
C SER A 90 6.08 4.29 -5.52
N TYR A 91 7.30 3.75 -5.61
CA TYR A 91 8.11 3.39 -4.46
C TYR A 91 9.32 4.32 -4.34
N ASP A 92 9.51 4.93 -3.18
CA ASP A 92 10.68 5.73 -2.86
C ASP A 92 11.67 4.93 -2.02
N GLY A 93 12.73 4.41 -2.65
CA GLY A 93 13.76 3.62 -2.01
C GLY A 93 14.61 4.39 -0.99
N ARG A 94 14.60 5.74 -1.00
CA ARG A 94 15.34 6.54 -0.02
C ARG A 94 14.71 6.44 1.38
N ILE A 95 13.39 6.40 1.43
CA ILE A 95 12.62 6.31 2.68
C ILE A 95 12.01 4.92 2.90
N ASP A 96 12.23 3.97 1.97
CA ASP A 96 11.69 2.61 2.02
C ASP A 96 10.15 2.60 2.17
N ARG A 97 9.48 3.34 1.29
CA ARG A 97 8.02 3.49 1.30
C ARG A 97 7.43 3.53 -0.10
N TRP A 98 6.25 2.96 -0.21
CA TRP A 98 5.32 3.32 -1.26
C TRP A 98 4.79 4.72 -1.01
N VAL A 99 4.66 5.51 -2.07
CA VAL A 99 4.10 6.85 -2.04
C VAL A 99 2.92 6.92 -3.00
N ARG A 100 1.82 7.54 -2.57
CA ARG A 100 0.65 7.79 -3.40
C ARG A 100 0.12 9.17 -3.07
N PHE A 101 -0.09 10.00 -4.09
CA PHE A 101 -0.66 11.33 -3.94
C PHE A 101 -1.51 11.68 -5.15
N GLY A 102 -2.48 12.55 -4.95
CA GLY A 102 -3.35 13.00 -6.02
C GLY A 102 -4.44 13.93 -5.57
N ALA A 103 -5.32 14.29 -6.51
CA ALA A 103 -6.38 15.22 -6.28
C ALA A 103 -7.67 14.81 -7.03
N HIS A 104 -8.79 15.35 -6.54
CA HIS A 104 -10.11 15.17 -7.09
C HIS A 104 -10.59 16.47 -7.74
N SER A 105 -11.51 16.37 -8.69
CA SER A 105 -12.13 17.51 -9.36
C SER A 105 -12.95 18.42 -8.42
N ASN A 106 -13.33 17.93 -7.23
CA ASN A 106 -14.00 18.70 -6.17
C ASN A 106 -13.01 19.39 -5.21
N ALA A 107 -11.75 19.59 -5.62
CA ALA A 107 -10.69 20.23 -4.87
C ALA A 107 -10.17 19.46 -3.63
N GLN A 108 -10.59 18.23 -3.40
CA GLN A 108 -9.99 17.37 -2.40
C GLN A 108 -8.64 16.84 -2.91
N TYR A 109 -7.69 16.65 -2.01
CA TYR A 109 -6.38 16.08 -2.34
C TYR A 109 -5.90 15.17 -1.20
N TYR A 110 -5.10 14.18 -1.56
CA TYR A 110 -4.63 13.17 -0.61
C TYR A 110 -3.17 12.83 -0.85
N GLY A 111 -2.48 12.51 0.22
CA GLY A 111 -1.14 11.94 0.18
C GLY A 111 -1.05 10.79 1.18
N MET A 112 -0.40 9.72 0.78
CA MET A 112 -0.27 8.51 1.58
C MET A 112 1.14 7.96 1.49
N PHE A 113 1.64 7.44 2.60
CA PHE A 113 2.78 6.54 2.62
C PHE A 113 2.33 5.12 2.91
N GLY A 114 2.96 4.15 2.25
CA GLY A 114 2.60 2.75 2.40
C GLY A 114 3.79 1.83 2.61
N LYS A 115 3.50 0.68 3.16
CA LYS A 115 4.40 -0.49 3.17
C LYS A 115 3.69 -1.65 2.50
N ARG A 116 4.47 -2.48 1.83
CA ARG A 116 3.99 -3.73 1.25
C ARG A 116 4.60 -4.92 2.00
N ALA A 117 3.75 -5.87 2.32
CA ALA A 117 4.15 -7.22 2.75
C ALA A 117 3.35 -8.22 1.90
N ASP A 118 4.02 -9.04 1.15
CA ASP A 118 3.43 -10.01 0.22
C ASP A 118 2.44 -9.35 -0.76
N ASN A 119 1.16 -9.68 -0.65
CA ASN A 119 0.08 -9.17 -1.47
C ASN A 119 -0.72 -8.02 -0.81
N VAL A 120 -0.18 -7.45 0.27
CA VAL A 120 -0.88 -6.44 1.07
C VAL A 120 -0.08 -5.15 1.09
N TRP A 121 -0.71 -4.02 0.74
CA TRP A 121 -0.20 -2.67 0.92
C TRP A 121 -0.97 -2.00 2.06
N SER A 122 -0.28 -1.64 3.13
CA SER A 122 -0.83 -0.86 4.24
C SER A 122 -0.45 0.60 4.07
N TRP A 123 -1.45 1.47 3.98
CA TRP A 123 -1.32 2.89 3.70
C TRP A 123 -1.69 3.72 4.92
N SER A 124 -1.01 4.84 5.12
CA SER A 124 -1.36 5.87 6.10
C SER A 124 -1.45 7.22 5.40
N TYR A 125 -2.49 8.00 5.69
CA TYR A 125 -2.64 9.37 5.23
C TYR A 125 -1.60 10.27 5.91
N VAL A 126 -1.01 11.19 5.16
CA VAL A 126 0.11 12.03 5.63
C VAL A 126 -0.07 13.52 5.37
N LEU A 127 -1.10 13.92 4.62
CA LEU A 127 -1.38 15.33 4.37
C LEU A 127 -2.32 15.90 5.44
N PRO A 128 -2.17 17.21 5.78
CA PRO A 128 -3.06 17.88 6.72
C PRO A 128 -4.53 17.79 6.29
N GLY A 129 -5.44 17.62 7.26
CA GLY A 129 -6.87 17.51 7.00
C GLY A 129 -7.36 16.12 6.62
N THR A 130 -6.46 15.17 6.42
CA THR A 130 -6.79 13.76 6.20
C THR A 130 -6.18 12.89 7.29
N SER A 131 -6.94 11.95 7.80
CA SER A 131 -6.47 10.98 8.79
C SER A 131 -7.00 9.59 8.45
N GLY A 132 -6.35 8.57 8.98
CA GLY A 132 -6.76 7.19 8.78
C GLY A 132 -5.74 6.37 8.02
N SER A 133 -6.17 5.18 7.67
CA SER A 133 -5.37 4.19 6.97
C SER A 133 -6.22 3.47 5.92
N ALA A 134 -5.56 2.86 4.95
CA ALA A 134 -6.21 1.97 4.00
C ALA A 134 -5.35 0.72 3.81
N VAL A 135 -6.00 -0.38 3.49
CA VAL A 135 -5.33 -1.65 3.20
C VAL A 135 -5.74 -2.11 1.82
N TRP A 136 -4.78 -2.28 0.92
CA TRP A 136 -5.00 -2.86 -0.39
C TRP A 136 -4.52 -4.30 -0.38
N THR A 137 -5.36 -5.21 -0.85
CA THR A 137 -5.03 -6.63 -0.90
C THR A 137 -5.18 -7.15 -2.32
N LYS A 138 -4.07 -7.56 -2.94
CA LYS A 138 -4.10 -8.31 -4.20
C LYS A 138 -4.65 -9.71 -3.93
N LYS A 139 -5.76 -10.07 -4.55
CA LYS A 139 -6.36 -11.41 -4.50
C LYS A 139 -5.85 -12.29 -5.64
N SER A 140 -5.69 -11.69 -6.83
CA SER A 140 -5.14 -12.29 -8.03
C SER A 140 -4.64 -11.21 -8.99
N ASP A 141 -4.22 -11.55 -10.20
CA ASP A 141 -3.84 -10.57 -11.22
C ASP A 141 -5.05 -9.82 -11.83
N VAL A 142 -6.26 -10.27 -11.51
CA VAL A 142 -7.51 -9.70 -12.01
C VAL A 142 -8.48 -9.27 -10.89
N GLU A 143 -8.04 -9.33 -9.64
CA GLU A 143 -8.88 -8.96 -8.49
C GLU A 143 -8.04 -8.37 -7.35
N TYR A 144 -8.49 -7.22 -6.80
CA TYR A 144 -7.97 -6.67 -5.57
C TYR A 144 -9.08 -6.01 -4.74
N THR A 145 -8.84 -5.85 -3.45
CA THR A 145 -9.72 -5.14 -2.54
C THR A 145 -9.01 -3.96 -1.89
N VAL A 146 -9.79 -2.95 -1.51
CA VAL A 146 -9.34 -1.83 -0.68
C VAL A 146 -10.28 -1.74 0.52
N ASP A 147 -9.71 -1.81 1.71
CA ASP A 147 -10.38 -1.41 2.94
C ASP A 147 -9.86 -0.01 3.28
N GLY A 148 -10.72 0.97 3.18
CA GLY A 148 -10.42 2.39 3.31
C GLY A 148 -10.45 2.90 4.75
N PRO A 149 -10.43 4.22 4.95
CA PRO A 149 -10.54 4.80 6.27
C PRO A 149 -11.88 4.47 6.91
N SER A 150 -11.86 4.39 8.23
CA SER A 150 -13.08 4.29 9.03
C SER A 150 -13.43 5.66 9.59
N TYR A 151 -14.70 6.02 9.57
CA TYR A 151 -15.19 7.30 10.07
C TYR A 151 -16.60 7.16 10.70
N PRO A 152 -16.99 8.07 11.61
CA PRO A 152 -18.33 8.04 12.18
C PRO A 152 -19.38 8.48 11.16
N GLN A 153 -20.44 7.68 11.03
CA GLN A 153 -21.60 7.99 10.23
C GLN A 153 -22.87 7.56 11.01
N ASN A 154 -23.77 8.47 11.27
CA ASN A 154 -25.03 8.21 12.02
C ASN A 154 -24.81 7.47 13.35
N GLY A 155 -23.77 7.86 14.11
CA GLY A 155 -23.43 7.25 15.41
C GLY A 155 -22.77 5.87 15.33
N LYS A 156 -22.47 5.38 14.15
CA LYS A 156 -21.73 4.12 13.92
C LYS A 156 -20.39 4.42 13.24
N VAL A 157 -19.38 3.58 13.50
CA VAL A 157 -18.14 3.61 12.70
C VAL A 157 -18.38 2.78 11.45
N VAL A 158 -18.19 3.40 10.30
CA VAL A 158 -18.24 2.73 8.98
C VAL A 158 -16.85 2.72 8.34
N THR A 159 -16.56 1.70 7.58
CA THR A 159 -15.32 1.56 6.83
C THR A 159 -15.65 1.50 5.34
N GLU A 160 -14.89 2.23 4.54
CA GLU A 160 -14.98 2.10 3.09
C GLU A 160 -14.43 0.75 2.66
N HIS A 161 -15.13 0.11 1.75
CA HIS A 161 -14.66 -1.12 1.12
C HIS A 161 -14.84 -1.04 -0.40
N HIS A 162 -13.77 -1.42 -1.12
CA HIS A 162 -13.81 -1.51 -2.58
C HIS A 162 -13.39 -2.91 -3.00
N ALA A 163 -14.19 -3.52 -3.88
CA ALA A 163 -13.87 -4.77 -4.54
C ALA A 163 -13.73 -4.52 -6.03
N CYS A 164 -12.52 -4.70 -6.55
CA CYS A 164 -12.16 -4.34 -7.92
C CYS A 164 -11.84 -5.57 -8.74
N ARG A 165 -12.38 -5.62 -9.95
CA ARG A 165 -12.10 -6.62 -10.96
C ARG A 165 -11.61 -5.98 -12.24
N LYS A 166 -10.58 -6.58 -12.85
CA LYS A 166 -10.02 -6.14 -14.13
C LYS A 166 -11.07 -6.31 -15.23
N GLY A 167 -11.25 -5.27 -16.02
CA GLY A 167 -12.08 -5.35 -17.22
C GLY A 167 -11.46 -6.31 -18.24
N SER A 168 -12.31 -7.01 -18.96
CA SER A 168 -11.94 -7.85 -20.10
C SER A 168 -11.53 -7.01 -21.31
#